data_e16255e9e01abfaa419fdb33cc54c841
#
_entry.id   e16255e9e01abfaa419fdb33cc54c841
#
_cell.length_a   1.000
_cell.length_b   1.000
_cell.length_c   1.000
_cell.angle_alpha   90.00
_cell.angle_beta   90.00
_cell.angle_gamma   90.00
#
_symmetry.space_group_name_H-M   'P 1'
#
loop_
_entity.id
_entity.type
_entity.pdbx_description
1 polymer ?
#
loop_
_entity_poly.entity_id
_entity_poly.type
_entity_poly.pdbx_seq_one_letter_code
_entity_poly.pdbx_strand_id
1 'polypeptide(L)'
;DLVEALREELQKGDAVTPVFPFEYDWRQDCTATADLLDTFVDEVIGRSELLPHYKGKPVTVDLVAHSMGGLVARYYLRYGAQDLPPDGSLPELTWEGNRYIDNLIMVGTPNAGSIQALEVLVEGFKPVVLLPRYPAAVLGTMPAVYTLLPRSRHHPLLGVDNQPVGDLYDPAL
;
A
#
# COMPACT_ATOMS: atom_id res chain seq x y z
N ASP A 1 8.05 16.60 -6.65
CA ASP A 1 7.21 15.51 -6.14
C ASP A 1 7.42 15.27 -4.64
N LEU A 2 6.75 14.26 -4.05
CA LEU A 2 6.85 13.98 -2.61
C LEU A 2 8.29 13.63 -2.19
N VAL A 3 9.00 12.85 -2.99
CA VAL A 3 10.38 12.42 -2.70
C VAL A 3 11.33 13.60 -2.71
N GLU A 4 11.19 14.49 -3.68
CA GLU A 4 12.00 15.73 -3.77
C GLU A 4 11.73 16.64 -2.58
N ALA A 5 10.45 16.86 -2.24
CA ALA A 5 10.08 17.67 -1.09
C ALA A 5 10.65 17.12 0.23
N LEU A 6 10.58 15.80 0.44
CA LEU A 6 11.17 15.15 1.60
C LEU A 6 12.70 15.30 1.62
N ARG A 7 13.38 15.13 0.48
CA ARG A 7 14.83 15.32 0.39
C ARG A 7 15.24 16.75 0.70
N GLU A 8 14.53 17.72 0.16
CA GLU A 8 14.81 19.15 0.42
C GLU A 8 14.64 19.49 1.89
N GLU A 9 13.61 19.00 2.57
CA GLU A 9 13.37 19.29 3.97
C GLU A 9 14.33 18.55 4.91
N LEU A 10 14.62 17.27 4.66
CA LEU A 10 15.45 16.43 5.52
C LEU A 10 16.97 16.63 5.32
N GLN A 11 17.35 17.37 4.28
CA GLN A 11 18.75 17.76 4.04
C GLN A 11 19.11 19.14 4.62
N LYS A 12 18.16 19.82 5.27
CA LYS A 12 18.40 21.11 5.93
C LYS A 12 19.05 20.89 7.30
N GLY A 13 20.37 20.81 7.34
CA GLY A 13 21.11 20.69 8.58
C GLY A 13 22.36 19.83 8.48
N ASP A 14 23.04 19.63 9.63
CA ASP A 14 24.31 18.87 9.70
C ASP A 14 24.08 17.34 9.62
N ALA A 15 22.87 16.88 9.87
CA ALA A 15 22.49 15.45 9.81
C ALA A 15 21.71 15.18 8.51
N VAL A 16 22.32 14.43 7.60
CA VAL A 16 21.67 13.99 6.37
C VAL A 16 20.82 12.76 6.68
N THR A 17 19.49 12.90 6.60
CA THR A 17 18.58 11.77 6.60
C THR A 17 18.33 11.31 5.18
N PRO A 18 18.80 10.11 4.78
CA PRO A 18 18.63 9.65 3.42
C PRO A 18 17.17 9.30 3.13
N VAL A 19 16.73 9.60 1.91
CA VAL A 19 15.38 9.27 1.42
C VAL A 19 15.48 8.30 0.26
N PHE A 20 14.94 7.09 0.44
CA PHE A 20 14.97 6.02 -0.55
C PHE A 20 13.56 5.82 -1.10
N PRO A 21 13.33 6.04 -2.42
CA PRO A 21 12.05 5.75 -3.02
C PRO A 21 11.87 4.24 -3.21
N PHE A 22 10.75 3.69 -2.75
CA PHE A 22 10.33 2.34 -3.05
C PHE A 22 9.35 2.36 -4.20
N GLU A 23 9.78 1.87 -5.36
CA GLU A 23 8.97 1.76 -6.58
C GLU A 23 8.53 0.32 -6.77
N TYR A 24 7.24 0.11 -7.05
CA TYR A 24 6.66 -1.21 -7.25
C TYR A 24 5.57 -1.20 -8.32
N ASP A 25 5.25 -2.36 -8.86
CA ASP A 25 4.12 -2.53 -9.76
C ASP A 25 2.82 -2.55 -8.96
N TRP A 26 2.13 -1.42 -8.94
CA TRP A 26 0.90 -1.23 -8.18
C TRP A 26 -0.26 -2.16 -8.60
N ARG A 27 -0.16 -2.84 -9.74
CA ARG A 27 -1.17 -3.79 -10.26
C ARG A 27 -1.13 -5.12 -9.54
N GLN A 28 0.00 -5.42 -8.90
CA GLN A 28 0.26 -6.67 -8.20
C GLN A 28 -0.52 -6.76 -6.88
N ASP A 29 -0.52 -7.96 -6.33
CA ASP A 29 -1.02 -8.25 -5.01
C ASP A 29 -0.26 -7.46 -3.93
N CYS A 30 -0.97 -7.06 -2.88
CA CYS A 30 -0.35 -6.37 -1.75
C CYS A 30 0.63 -7.25 -0.98
N THR A 31 0.43 -8.58 -0.95
CA THR A 31 1.34 -9.52 -0.28
C THR A 31 2.67 -9.61 -1.01
N ALA A 32 2.64 -9.78 -2.34
CA ALA A 32 3.85 -9.77 -3.16
C ALA A 32 4.61 -8.43 -3.05
N THR A 33 3.88 -7.32 -2.95
CA THR A 33 4.49 -6.00 -2.75
C THR A 33 5.07 -5.86 -1.34
N ALA A 34 4.46 -6.46 -0.33
CA ALA A 34 4.98 -6.45 1.05
C ALA A 34 6.29 -7.26 1.18
N ASP A 35 6.42 -8.39 0.47
CA ASP A 35 7.66 -9.17 0.38
C ASP A 35 8.80 -8.35 -0.26
N LEU A 36 8.50 -7.63 -1.34
CA LEU A 36 9.45 -6.71 -1.95
C LEU A 36 9.83 -5.55 -1.00
N LEU A 37 8.89 -5.07 -0.21
CA LEU A 37 9.14 -4.02 0.78
C LEU A 37 10.03 -4.51 1.91
N ASP A 38 9.85 -5.74 2.37
CA ASP A 38 10.71 -6.38 3.39
C ASP A 38 12.17 -6.42 2.93
N THR A 39 12.40 -6.94 1.74
CA THR A 39 13.73 -6.97 1.10
C THR A 39 14.31 -5.56 0.95
N PHE A 40 13.50 -4.60 0.55
CA PHE A 40 13.93 -3.21 0.38
C PHE A 40 14.28 -2.54 1.70
N VAL A 41 13.54 -2.79 2.78
CA VAL A 41 13.86 -2.27 4.12
C VAL A 41 15.20 -2.80 4.59
N ASP A 42 15.47 -4.10 4.45
CA ASP A 42 16.77 -4.67 4.80
C ASP A 42 17.92 -4.04 3.99
N GLU A 43 17.70 -3.77 2.70
CA GLU A 43 18.67 -3.06 1.85
C GLU A 43 18.92 -1.63 2.31
N VAL A 44 17.87 -0.89 2.66
CA VAL A 44 17.94 0.48 3.19
C VAL A 44 18.72 0.52 4.52
N ILE A 45 18.45 -0.41 5.43
CA ILE A 45 19.21 -0.56 6.68
C ILE A 45 20.70 -0.78 6.38
N GLY A 46 21.03 -1.78 5.56
CA GLY A 46 22.43 -2.10 5.23
C GLY A 46 23.17 -0.92 4.56
N ARG A 47 22.50 -0.20 3.67
CA ARG A 47 23.08 1.01 3.05
C ARG A 47 23.28 2.15 4.05
N SER A 48 22.35 2.34 4.97
CA SER A 48 22.39 3.41 5.96
C SER A 48 23.49 3.17 6.99
N GLU A 49 23.73 1.93 7.41
CA GLU A 49 24.80 1.56 8.34
C GLU A 49 26.21 1.89 7.81
N LEU A 50 26.37 1.96 6.49
CA LEU A 50 27.64 2.36 5.86
C LEU A 50 27.90 3.87 5.93
N LEU A 51 26.89 4.67 6.21
CA LEU A 51 27.04 6.12 6.30
C LEU A 51 27.75 6.51 7.61
N PRO A 52 28.71 7.45 7.57
CA PRO A 52 29.50 7.84 8.75
C PRO A 52 28.63 8.26 9.95
N HIS A 53 27.51 8.91 9.68
CA HIS A 53 26.58 9.42 10.70
C HIS A 53 25.89 8.29 11.50
N TYR A 54 25.63 7.15 10.86
CA TYR A 54 24.93 6.00 11.43
C TYR A 54 25.89 4.91 11.95
N LYS A 55 27.18 5.03 11.69
CA LYS A 55 28.17 4.02 12.07
C LYS A 55 28.12 3.66 13.54
N GLY A 56 27.82 2.39 13.83
CA GLY A 56 27.74 1.85 15.20
C GLY A 56 26.50 2.28 15.97
N LYS A 57 25.49 2.83 15.30
CA LYS A 57 24.18 3.14 15.87
C LYS A 57 23.12 2.20 15.32
N PRO A 58 22.08 1.88 16.06
CA PRO A 58 20.91 1.20 15.49
C PRO A 58 20.27 2.10 14.44
N VAL A 59 19.91 1.51 13.30
CA VAL A 59 19.20 2.20 12.21
C VAL A 59 17.75 1.77 12.22
N THR A 60 16.86 2.75 12.19
CA THR A 60 15.41 2.57 12.04
C THR A 60 14.92 3.37 10.85
N VAL A 61 13.73 3.05 10.37
CA VAL A 61 13.14 3.60 9.15
C VAL A 61 11.78 4.22 9.46
N ASP A 62 11.55 5.42 8.93
CA ASP A 62 10.20 5.99 8.82
C ASP A 62 9.63 5.69 7.43
N LEU A 63 8.44 5.10 7.37
CA LEU A 63 7.72 4.85 6.13
C LEU A 63 6.77 6.00 5.84
N VAL A 64 6.97 6.67 4.70
CA VAL A 64 6.03 7.66 4.17
C VAL A 64 5.31 7.04 2.98
N ALA A 65 4.05 6.70 3.15
CA ALA A 65 3.27 5.94 2.19
C ALA A 65 2.11 6.77 1.62
N HIS A 66 2.06 6.91 0.30
CA HIS A 66 1.00 7.63 -0.40
C HIS A 66 -0.05 6.67 -0.97
N SER A 67 -1.33 7.04 -0.85
CA SER A 67 -2.46 6.32 -1.46
C SER A 67 -2.47 4.82 -1.08
N MET A 68 -2.54 3.92 -2.05
CA MET A 68 -2.52 2.47 -1.85
C MET A 68 -1.24 1.97 -1.14
N GLY A 69 -0.12 2.67 -1.26
CA GLY A 69 1.11 2.32 -0.54
C GLY A 69 0.94 2.21 0.98
N GLY A 70 -0.01 2.96 1.55
CA GLY A 70 -0.34 2.83 2.97
C GLY A 70 -1.03 1.51 3.32
N LEU A 71 -1.76 0.88 2.39
CA LEU A 71 -2.33 -0.46 2.58
C LEU A 71 -1.24 -1.52 2.57
N VAL A 72 -0.29 -1.43 1.62
CA VAL A 72 0.90 -2.29 1.54
C VAL A 72 1.72 -2.18 2.82
N ALA A 73 2.06 -0.96 3.25
CA ALA A 73 2.84 -0.73 4.46
C ALA A 73 2.14 -1.28 5.72
N ARG A 74 0.82 -1.12 5.84
CA ARG A 74 0.04 -1.69 6.95
C ARG A 74 -0.01 -3.21 6.94
N TYR A 75 -0.06 -3.82 5.75
CA TYR A 75 0.04 -5.27 5.63
C TYR A 75 1.41 -5.73 6.09
N TYR A 76 2.46 -5.15 5.54
CA TYR A 76 3.85 -5.42 5.89
C TYR A 76 4.11 -5.33 7.39
N LEU A 77 3.74 -4.22 8.04
CA LEU A 77 3.94 -4.04 9.48
C LEU A 77 3.33 -5.17 10.30
N ARG A 78 2.15 -5.67 9.92
CA ARG A 78 1.39 -6.67 10.68
C ARG A 78 1.86 -8.09 10.44
N TYR A 79 2.17 -8.39 9.20
CA TYR A 79 2.33 -9.76 8.71
C TYR A 79 3.72 -10.03 8.12
N GLY A 80 4.57 -9.00 7.98
CA GLY A 80 5.85 -9.14 7.29
C GLY A 80 5.66 -9.53 5.82
N ALA A 81 6.45 -10.47 5.37
CA ALA A 81 6.42 -11.05 4.02
C ALA A 81 5.49 -12.28 3.89
N GLN A 82 4.55 -12.49 4.84
CA GLN A 82 3.65 -13.64 4.78
C GLN A 82 2.64 -13.52 3.62
N ASP A 83 2.46 -14.61 2.87
CA ASP A 83 1.38 -14.74 1.90
C ASP A 83 0.01 -14.96 2.57
N LEU A 84 -1.06 -14.70 1.82
CA LEU A 84 -2.39 -15.06 2.26
C LEU A 84 -2.55 -16.59 2.31
N PRO A 85 -3.12 -17.15 3.39
CA PRO A 85 -3.43 -18.56 3.46
C PRO A 85 -4.40 -18.97 2.34
N PRO A 86 -4.26 -20.20 1.77
CA PRO A 86 -5.08 -20.66 0.66
C PRO A 86 -6.58 -20.76 0.97
N ASP A 87 -6.95 -20.83 2.25
CA ASP A 87 -8.32 -20.88 2.72
C ASP A 87 -8.99 -19.49 2.83
N GLY A 88 -8.27 -18.43 2.44
CA GLY A 88 -8.74 -17.04 2.51
C GLY A 88 -8.77 -16.44 3.92
N SER A 89 -8.24 -17.12 4.92
CA SER A 89 -8.06 -16.56 6.26
C SER A 89 -6.97 -15.47 6.27
N LEU A 90 -6.89 -14.71 7.36
CA LEU A 90 -5.78 -13.77 7.55
C LEU A 90 -4.52 -14.53 7.99
N PRO A 91 -3.32 -14.08 7.58
CA PRO A 91 -2.06 -14.59 8.11
C PRO A 91 -1.95 -14.39 9.62
N GLU A 92 -1.01 -15.07 10.25
CA GLU A 92 -0.71 -14.88 11.66
C GLU A 92 -0.20 -13.45 11.93
N LEU A 93 -0.75 -12.80 12.94
CA LEU A 93 -0.36 -11.44 13.33
C LEU A 93 0.96 -11.48 14.12
N THR A 94 2.08 -11.35 13.44
CA THR A 94 3.41 -11.46 14.03
C THR A 94 4.06 -10.12 14.38
N TRP A 95 3.65 -9.03 13.72
CA TRP A 95 4.31 -7.71 13.75
C TRP A 95 5.78 -7.74 13.31
N GLU A 96 6.16 -8.74 12.54
CA GLU A 96 7.54 -8.93 12.09
C GLU A 96 8.04 -7.77 11.21
N GLY A 97 7.20 -7.22 10.36
CA GLY A 97 7.53 -6.06 9.54
C GLY A 97 7.79 -4.77 10.36
N ASN A 98 7.39 -4.74 11.64
CA ASN A 98 7.63 -3.59 12.51
C ASN A 98 9.04 -3.54 13.12
N ARG A 99 9.88 -4.54 12.88
CA ARG A 99 11.19 -4.71 13.52
C ARG A 99 12.12 -3.49 13.38
N TYR A 100 12.08 -2.83 12.22
CA TYR A 100 12.94 -1.68 11.92
C TYR A 100 12.17 -0.39 11.70
N ILE A 101 10.85 -0.39 11.86
CA ILE A 101 10.01 0.76 11.52
C ILE A 101 9.64 1.53 12.78
N ASP A 102 10.06 2.80 12.81
CA ASP A 102 9.69 3.71 13.90
C ASP A 102 8.31 4.34 13.67
N ASN A 103 8.08 4.86 12.46
CA ASN A 103 6.85 5.56 12.14
C ASN A 103 6.29 5.11 10.78
N LEU A 104 4.96 5.05 10.68
CA LEU A 104 4.22 4.97 9.42
C LEU A 104 3.39 6.23 9.22
N ILE A 105 3.74 7.02 8.22
CA ILE A 105 3.04 8.23 7.82
C ILE A 105 2.24 7.93 6.55
N MET A 106 0.90 7.92 6.66
CA MET A 106 0.01 7.63 5.53
C MET A 106 -0.56 8.92 4.95
N VAL A 107 -0.35 9.15 3.66
CA VAL A 107 -0.83 10.34 2.93
C VAL A 107 -1.93 9.91 1.96
N GLY A 108 -3.18 10.29 2.22
CA GLY A 108 -4.31 9.98 1.35
C GLY A 108 -4.62 8.50 1.15
N THR A 109 -4.24 7.63 2.11
CA THR A 109 -4.49 6.19 2.04
C THR A 109 -5.98 5.88 2.17
N PRO A 110 -6.58 5.10 1.23
CA PRO A 110 -8.00 4.74 1.28
C PRO A 110 -8.25 3.61 2.30
N ASN A 111 -8.12 3.93 3.60
CA ASN A 111 -8.22 2.95 4.68
C ASN A 111 -9.59 2.26 4.80
N ALA A 112 -10.64 2.88 4.28
CA ALA A 112 -12.00 2.32 4.22
C ALA A 112 -12.33 1.70 2.85
N GLY A 113 -11.36 1.67 1.94
CA GLY A 113 -11.56 1.36 0.53
C GLY A 113 -11.93 2.58 -0.29
N SER A 114 -12.19 2.39 -1.56
CA SER A 114 -12.58 3.43 -2.53
C SER A 114 -13.72 2.93 -3.41
N ILE A 115 -14.82 3.68 -3.45
CA ILE A 115 -15.94 3.37 -4.35
C ILE A 115 -15.52 3.50 -5.84
N GLN A 116 -14.49 4.32 -6.12
CA GLN A 116 -13.91 4.41 -7.45
C GLN A 116 -13.36 3.07 -7.95
N ALA A 117 -12.87 2.20 -7.05
CA ALA A 117 -12.41 0.87 -7.44
C ALA A 117 -13.56 0.03 -8.02
N LEU A 118 -14.77 0.13 -7.45
CA LEU A 118 -15.95 -0.51 -8.01
C LEU A 118 -16.34 0.09 -9.38
N GLU A 119 -16.36 1.41 -9.49
CA GLU A 119 -16.62 2.09 -10.76
C GLU A 119 -15.64 1.63 -11.86
N VAL A 120 -14.37 1.53 -11.53
CA VAL A 120 -13.31 1.06 -12.43
C VAL A 120 -13.53 -0.39 -12.88
N LEU A 121 -14.00 -1.26 -12.01
CA LEU A 121 -14.32 -2.66 -12.34
C LEU A 121 -15.56 -2.79 -13.22
N VAL A 122 -16.51 -1.86 -13.15
CA VAL A 122 -17.75 -1.88 -13.95
C VAL A 122 -17.56 -1.15 -15.27
N GLU A 123 -17.00 0.05 -15.25
CA GLU A 123 -16.95 0.95 -16.41
C GLU A 123 -15.58 1.00 -17.10
N GLY A 124 -14.55 0.48 -16.46
CA GLY A 124 -13.17 0.70 -16.88
C GLY A 124 -12.64 2.08 -16.49
N PHE A 125 -11.38 2.35 -16.81
CA PHE A 125 -10.68 3.55 -16.39
C PHE A 125 -10.17 4.38 -17.58
N LYS A 126 -10.40 5.67 -17.52
CA LYS A 126 -9.90 6.63 -18.52
C LYS A 126 -9.00 7.67 -17.82
N PRO A 127 -7.67 7.51 -17.90
CA PRO A 127 -6.73 8.36 -17.16
C PRO A 127 -6.79 9.84 -17.57
N VAL A 128 -6.95 10.11 -18.87
CA VAL A 128 -7.13 11.46 -19.43
C VAL A 128 -8.02 11.42 -20.68
N VAL A 129 -8.60 12.57 -21.03
CA VAL A 129 -9.58 12.69 -22.14
C VAL A 129 -9.06 12.17 -23.48
N LEU A 130 -7.78 12.36 -23.76
CA LEU A 130 -7.15 12.00 -25.04
C LEU A 130 -6.61 10.57 -25.09
N LEU A 131 -6.54 9.84 -23.97
CA LEU A 131 -6.08 8.46 -23.95
C LEU A 131 -7.26 7.48 -24.09
N PRO A 132 -7.01 6.28 -24.65
CA PRO A 132 -8.02 5.24 -24.68
C PRO A 132 -8.44 4.83 -23.27
N ARG A 133 -9.66 4.34 -23.13
CA ARG A 133 -10.17 3.75 -21.89
C ARG A 133 -9.53 2.36 -21.70
N TYR A 134 -9.02 2.09 -20.54
CA TYR A 134 -8.68 0.73 -20.13
C TYR A 134 -9.98 -0.04 -19.84
N PRO A 135 -10.24 -1.15 -20.54
CA PRO A 135 -11.47 -1.92 -20.32
C PRO A 135 -11.56 -2.50 -18.92
N ALA A 136 -12.77 -2.58 -18.37
CA ALA A 136 -13.03 -3.24 -17.08
C ALA A 136 -12.45 -4.66 -17.01
N ALA A 137 -12.56 -5.44 -18.09
CA ALA A 137 -12.00 -6.78 -18.19
C ALA A 137 -10.48 -6.84 -17.98
N VAL A 138 -9.73 -5.80 -18.37
CA VAL A 138 -8.28 -5.72 -18.13
C VAL A 138 -8.01 -5.33 -16.67
N LEU A 139 -8.76 -4.37 -16.13
CA LEU A 139 -8.61 -3.92 -14.75
C LEU A 139 -9.00 -5.01 -13.75
N GLY A 140 -10.01 -5.81 -14.08
CA GLY A 140 -10.44 -6.98 -13.31
C GLY A 140 -9.41 -8.11 -13.22
N THR A 141 -8.32 -8.07 -14.00
CA THR A 141 -7.18 -9.00 -13.84
C THR A 141 -6.13 -8.51 -12.85
N MET A 142 -6.30 -7.31 -12.30
CA MET A 142 -5.32 -6.69 -11.40
C MET A 142 -5.74 -6.87 -9.92
N PRO A 143 -5.04 -7.70 -9.13
CA PRO A 143 -5.39 -7.96 -7.73
C PRO A 143 -5.54 -6.70 -6.88
N ALA A 144 -4.69 -5.69 -7.13
CA ALA A 144 -4.72 -4.43 -6.41
C ALA A 144 -6.06 -3.69 -6.46
N VAL A 145 -6.81 -3.81 -7.56
CA VAL A 145 -8.12 -3.14 -7.70
C VAL A 145 -9.11 -3.70 -6.68
N TYR A 146 -9.07 -5.01 -6.44
CA TYR A 146 -9.92 -5.67 -5.42
C TYR A 146 -9.51 -5.27 -4.00
N THR A 147 -8.22 -5.10 -3.75
CA THR A 147 -7.73 -4.62 -2.44
C THR A 147 -8.30 -3.24 -2.08
N LEU A 148 -8.63 -2.43 -3.08
CA LEU A 148 -9.20 -1.11 -2.90
C LEU A 148 -10.72 -1.09 -2.70
N LEU A 149 -11.42 -2.22 -2.87
CA LEU A 149 -12.87 -2.26 -2.65
C LEU A 149 -13.22 -2.03 -1.18
N PRO A 150 -14.25 -1.22 -0.90
CA PRO A 150 -14.69 -1.02 0.47
C PRO A 150 -15.36 -2.27 1.04
N ARG A 151 -15.11 -2.54 2.31
CA ARG A 151 -15.71 -3.66 3.04
C ARG A 151 -17.16 -3.38 3.42
N SER A 152 -17.98 -4.43 3.52
CA SER A 152 -19.40 -4.39 3.91
C SER A 152 -19.67 -3.59 5.20
N ARG A 153 -18.77 -3.66 6.18
CA ARG A 153 -18.87 -2.89 7.43
C ARG A 153 -18.98 -1.37 7.24
N HIS A 154 -18.62 -0.84 6.08
CA HIS A 154 -18.71 0.58 5.74
C HIS A 154 -19.98 0.92 4.98
N HIS A 155 -20.84 -0.07 4.70
CA HIS A 155 -22.09 0.10 3.94
C HIS A 155 -21.91 0.95 2.67
N PRO A 156 -20.95 0.57 1.77
CA PRO A 156 -20.56 1.39 0.64
C PRO A 156 -21.67 1.55 -0.40
N LEU A 157 -22.61 0.62 -0.44
CA LEU A 157 -23.72 0.62 -1.36
C LEU A 157 -25.04 0.44 -0.60
N LEU A 158 -26.06 1.19 -1.00
CA LEU A 158 -27.42 1.06 -0.52
C LEU A 158 -28.34 0.70 -1.67
N GLY A 159 -29.25 -0.20 -1.42
CA GLY A 159 -30.33 -0.55 -2.35
C GLY A 159 -31.35 0.58 -2.48
N VAL A 160 -32.32 0.40 -3.40
CA VAL A 160 -33.42 1.35 -3.60
C VAL A 160 -34.33 1.50 -2.38
N ASP A 161 -34.32 0.52 -1.50
CA ASP A 161 -35.00 0.49 -0.20
C ASP A 161 -34.18 1.11 0.94
N ASN A 162 -33.03 1.71 0.61
CA ASN A 162 -32.07 2.30 1.54
C ASN A 162 -31.46 1.28 2.54
N GLN A 163 -31.51 -0.02 2.22
CA GLN A 163 -30.81 -1.05 2.98
C GLN A 163 -29.41 -1.29 2.41
N PRO A 164 -28.43 -1.67 3.24
CA PRO A 164 -27.11 -2.03 2.76
C PRO A 164 -27.18 -3.19 1.76
N VAL A 165 -26.54 -3.03 0.60
CA VAL A 165 -26.25 -4.12 -0.31
C VAL A 165 -25.17 -5.00 0.33
N GLY A 166 -25.21 -6.31 0.05
CA GLY A 166 -24.31 -7.29 0.65
C GLY A 166 -22.80 -7.00 0.51
N ASP A 167 -21.98 -7.98 0.76
CA ASP A 167 -20.52 -7.83 0.70
C ASP A 167 -20.04 -7.83 -0.76
N LEU A 168 -19.34 -6.77 -1.20
CA LEU A 168 -18.74 -6.67 -2.55
C LEU A 168 -17.71 -7.79 -2.86
N TYR A 169 -17.30 -8.53 -1.83
CA TYR A 169 -16.44 -9.71 -1.98
C TYR A 169 -17.23 -11.03 -2.06
N ASP A 170 -18.56 -10.98 -1.97
CA ASP A 170 -19.38 -12.16 -2.16
C ASP A 170 -19.53 -12.46 -3.65
N PRO A 171 -19.01 -13.61 -4.14
CA PRO A 171 -19.10 -13.98 -5.55
C PRO A 171 -20.54 -14.25 -6.04
N ALA A 172 -21.53 -14.26 -5.14
CA ALA A 172 -22.94 -14.42 -5.47
C ALA A 172 -23.67 -13.08 -5.73
N LEU A 173 -23.00 -11.96 -5.52
CA LEU A 173 -23.46 -10.62 -5.89
C LEU A 173 -23.21 -10.38 -7.37
#